data_c293d151bc1484f6bfd4f0434ec41639
#
_entry.id   c293d151bc1484f6bfd4f0434ec41639
#
_cell.length_a   1.000
_cell.length_b   1.000
_cell.length_c   1.000
_cell.angle_alpha   90.00
_cell.angle_beta   90.00
_cell.angle_gamma   90.00
#
_symmetry.space_group_name_H-M   'P 1'
#
loop_
_entity.id
_entity.type
_entity.pdbx_description
1 polymer ?
#
loop_
_entity_poly.entity_id
_entity_poly.type
_entity_poly.pdbx_seq_one_letter_code
_entity_poly.pdbx_strand_id
1 'polypeptide(L)'
;MAIYSFQCKIVARTKRLNNAVAHAAYINRIDLDNNRDGSKWRYSHSNEDVYKSGVILPENADERFSDPAYLWNQVEQKENRSNSRLARSFIISLPNELTPEQNKNLIEDYIKNHMASKGMIVNYAIHIDDTNNFHAHLMSTTRELDKSGLEFAKKNVIGRTWNDDEFLDGLRKGWADTANTHLARLDHQVRIDHRTLSAQRDEALEQFDMATTAEAKAEALAKAVSLDRPAIQRIWRSKLNTEEGRALREAQQDRRDLQLVVAEETKKSVLSLPQEIVLNNFAPKKIKSKSKTKTTI
;
A
#
# COMPACT_ATOMS: atom_id res chain seq x y z
N MET A 1 -9.56 9.76 -8.95
CA MET A 1 -10.15 8.52 -8.42
C MET A 1 -9.08 7.74 -7.66
N ALA A 2 -9.36 7.38 -6.40
CA ALA A 2 -8.42 6.63 -5.56
C ALA A 2 -8.00 5.31 -6.22
N ILE A 3 -6.71 5.00 -6.14
CA ILE A 3 -6.12 3.78 -6.69
C ILE A 3 -5.40 3.07 -5.56
N TYR A 4 -5.67 1.78 -5.38
CA TYR A 4 -4.90 0.97 -4.45
C TYR A 4 -3.48 0.75 -4.98
N SER A 5 -2.48 1.20 -4.23
CA SER A 5 -1.09 0.86 -4.46
C SER A 5 -0.37 0.74 -3.10
N PHE A 6 0.20 -0.43 -2.85
CA PHE A 6 0.91 -0.73 -1.62
C PHE A 6 2.15 -1.56 -1.95
N GLN A 7 3.29 -0.90 -2.01
CA GLN A 7 4.58 -1.54 -2.28
C GLN A 7 5.35 -1.74 -0.98
N CYS A 8 5.97 -2.90 -0.81
CA CYS A 8 6.81 -3.22 0.33
C CYS A 8 8.16 -3.75 -0.15
N LYS A 9 9.25 -3.24 0.44
CA LYS A 9 10.64 -3.67 0.17
C LYS A 9 11.42 -3.76 1.47
N ILE A 10 12.42 -4.63 1.50
CA ILE A 10 13.39 -4.68 2.59
C ILE A 10 14.54 -3.73 2.27
N VAL A 11 14.88 -2.88 3.22
CA VAL A 11 16.13 -2.12 3.25
C VAL A 11 17.17 -3.02 3.93
N ALA A 12 18.04 -3.62 3.14
CA ALA A 12 19.08 -4.51 3.63
C ALA A 12 20.46 -3.88 3.44
N ARG A 13 21.36 -4.15 4.36
CA ARG A 13 22.76 -3.77 4.23
C ARG A 13 23.45 -4.71 3.24
N THR A 14 23.47 -4.34 1.97
CA THR A 14 24.12 -5.15 0.92
C THR A 14 25.28 -4.43 0.26
N LYS A 15 25.31 -3.09 0.33
CA LYS A 15 26.34 -2.21 -0.26
C LYS A 15 26.45 -0.92 0.54
N ARG A 16 27.55 -0.19 0.38
CA ARG A 16 27.83 1.08 1.04
C ARG A 16 26.70 2.12 0.92
N LEU A 17 25.93 2.09 -0.17
CA LEU A 17 24.83 3.03 -0.45
C LEU A 17 23.45 2.58 0.12
N ASN A 18 23.35 1.35 0.62
CA ASN A 18 22.10 0.82 1.18
C ASN A 18 22.24 0.74 2.70
N ASN A 19 21.89 1.83 3.38
CA ASN A 19 21.80 1.88 4.83
C ASN A 19 20.52 2.59 5.27
N ALA A 20 20.13 2.38 6.55
CA ALA A 20 18.89 2.91 7.08
C ALA A 20 18.92 4.44 7.15
N VAL A 21 20.05 5.04 7.54
CA VAL A 21 20.21 6.49 7.65
C VAL A 21 20.10 7.18 6.29
N ALA A 22 20.74 6.61 5.24
CA ALA A 22 20.62 7.12 3.87
C ALA A 22 19.18 7.10 3.37
N HIS A 23 18.46 6.00 3.63
CA HIS A 23 17.07 5.88 3.20
C HIS A 23 16.16 6.84 3.95
N ALA A 24 16.37 7.01 5.26
CA ALA A 24 15.64 7.97 6.08
C ALA A 24 15.91 9.43 5.64
N ALA A 25 17.17 9.79 5.40
CA ALA A 25 17.54 11.10 4.87
C ALA A 25 16.81 11.39 3.54
N TYR A 26 16.78 10.40 2.64
CA TYR A 26 16.13 10.51 1.35
C TYR A 26 14.62 10.70 1.47
N ILE A 27 13.90 9.89 2.25
CA ILE A 27 12.44 9.99 2.34
C ILE A 27 11.96 11.25 3.06
N ASN A 28 12.70 11.69 4.08
CA ASN A 28 12.36 12.90 4.84
C ASN A 28 12.92 14.20 4.19
N ARG A 29 13.77 14.11 3.16
CA ARG A 29 14.47 15.26 2.57
C ARG A 29 15.24 16.07 3.61
N ILE A 30 15.97 15.40 4.48
CA ILE A 30 16.79 16.00 5.53
C ILE A 30 18.24 15.54 5.41
N ASP A 31 19.12 16.26 6.09
CA ASP A 31 20.54 15.90 6.20
C ASP A 31 20.77 15.01 7.41
N LEU A 32 21.37 13.84 7.20
CA LEU A 32 21.70 12.90 8.26
C LEU A 32 23.13 12.37 8.12
N ASP A 33 23.77 12.16 9.27
CA ASP A 33 25.08 11.54 9.38
C ASP A 33 24.94 10.13 9.96
N ASN A 34 25.60 9.16 9.36
CA ASN A 34 25.61 7.78 9.83
C ASN A 34 26.80 7.60 10.80
N ASN A 35 26.50 7.43 12.08
CA ASN A 35 27.49 7.29 13.15
C ASN A 35 28.28 5.98 13.06
N ARG A 36 27.81 4.99 12.31
CA ARG A 36 28.45 3.69 12.18
C ARG A 36 29.65 3.71 11.24
N ASP A 37 29.56 4.41 10.11
CA ASP A 37 30.58 4.42 9.06
C ASP A 37 31.05 5.83 8.66
N GLY A 38 30.51 6.88 9.32
CA GLY A 38 30.85 8.28 9.07
C GLY A 38 30.30 8.83 7.75
N SER A 39 29.47 8.07 7.01
CA SER A 39 28.87 8.56 5.77
C SER A 39 27.87 9.69 6.04
N LYS A 40 27.83 10.66 5.12
CA LYS A 40 27.01 11.85 5.23
C LYS A 40 26.02 11.91 4.07
N TRP A 41 24.74 12.07 4.38
CA TRP A 41 23.64 12.09 3.41
C TRP A 41 22.97 13.46 3.46
N ARG A 42 22.92 14.14 2.32
CA ARG A 42 22.50 15.54 2.21
C ARG A 42 21.36 15.65 1.20
N TYR A 43 20.13 15.75 1.71
CA TYR A 43 18.91 15.80 0.91
C TYR A 43 18.01 17.02 1.21
N SER A 44 18.41 17.90 2.14
CA SER A 44 17.63 19.08 2.54
C SER A 44 17.37 20.07 1.39
N HIS A 45 18.21 20.03 0.34
CA HIS A 45 18.05 20.89 -0.84
C HIS A 45 16.92 20.46 -1.78
N SER A 46 16.29 19.30 -1.55
CA SER A 46 15.20 18.74 -2.37
C SER A 46 13.93 18.50 -1.57
N ASN A 47 13.63 19.39 -0.60
CA ASN A 47 12.52 19.21 0.33
C ASN A 47 11.16 19.73 -0.19
N GLU A 48 11.10 20.30 -1.38
CA GLU A 48 9.90 20.93 -1.95
C GLU A 48 8.73 19.95 -2.13
N ASP A 49 9.01 18.66 -2.29
CA ASP A 49 8.00 17.61 -2.47
C ASP A 49 7.50 17.00 -1.16
N VAL A 50 8.03 17.38 0.01
CA VAL A 50 7.60 16.87 1.32
C VAL A 50 6.56 17.75 1.96
N TYR A 51 5.33 17.28 2.00
CA TYR A 51 4.25 17.98 2.71
C TYR A 51 4.38 17.85 4.23
N LYS A 52 4.64 16.62 4.72
CA LYS A 52 4.78 16.33 6.14
C LYS A 52 5.65 15.09 6.34
N SER A 53 6.47 15.10 7.38
CA SER A 53 7.17 13.91 7.85
C SER A 53 7.13 13.81 9.38
N GLY A 54 7.37 12.61 9.92
CA GLY A 54 7.40 12.36 11.35
C GLY A 54 7.73 10.90 11.67
N VAL A 55 7.79 10.62 12.97
CA VAL A 55 7.94 9.26 13.49
C VAL A 55 6.77 8.96 14.44
N ILE A 56 6.14 7.82 14.24
CA ILE A 56 5.09 7.32 15.15
C ILE A 56 5.67 6.16 15.95
N LEU A 57 5.53 6.29 17.25
CA LEU A 57 6.08 5.38 18.25
C LEU A 57 5.02 4.41 18.78
N PRO A 58 5.39 3.17 19.14
CA PRO A 58 4.56 2.35 20.02
C PRO A 58 4.49 2.97 21.42
N GLU A 59 3.45 2.64 22.18
CA GLU A 59 3.09 3.27 23.45
C GLU A 59 4.23 3.28 24.50
N ASN A 60 5.05 2.24 24.51
CA ASN A 60 6.15 2.09 25.48
C ASN A 60 7.50 2.64 25.02
N ALA A 61 7.57 3.29 23.86
CA ALA A 61 8.84 3.76 23.32
C ALA A 61 9.30 5.08 23.96
N ASP A 62 10.59 5.17 24.22
CA ASP A 62 11.23 6.42 24.64
C ASP A 62 11.10 7.49 23.54
N GLU A 63 10.81 8.72 23.95
CA GLU A 63 10.56 9.83 23.02
C GLU A 63 11.75 10.15 22.11
N ARG A 64 12.99 9.81 22.50
CA ARG A 64 14.18 10.00 21.67
C ARG A 64 14.06 9.30 20.31
N PHE A 65 13.29 8.21 20.22
CA PHE A 65 13.04 7.53 18.96
C PHE A 65 12.15 8.33 17.99
N SER A 66 11.56 9.44 18.43
CA SER A 66 10.84 10.36 17.53
C SER A 66 11.76 11.16 16.60
N ASP A 67 13.05 11.25 16.92
CA ASP A 67 14.06 11.85 16.05
C ASP A 67 14.56 10.82 15.01
N PRO A 68 14.35 11.04 13.71
CA PRO A 68 14.85 10.15 12.66
C PRO A 68 16.37 9.91 12.71
N ALA A 69 17.16 10.91 13.12
CA ALA A 69 18.61 10.77 13.23
C ALA A 69 18.97 9.76 14.35
N TYR A 70 18.36 9.91 15.51
CA TYR A 70 18.54 8.98 16.61
C TYR A 70 18.05 7.57 16.24
N LEU A 71 16.80 7.45 15.81
CA LEU A 71 16.18 6.17 15.47
C LEU A 71 17.03 5.32 14.52
N TRP A 72 17.38 5.89 13.36
CA TRP A 72 18.03 5.11 12.32
C TRP A 72 19.51 4.83 12.62
N ASN A 73 20.18 5.69 13.40
CA ASN A 73 21.51 5.38 13.93
C ASN A 73 21.46 4.24 14.96
N GLN A 74 20.43 4.18 15.82
CA GLN A 74 20.24 3.04 16.75
C GLN A 74 20.01 1.73 15.99
N VAL A 75 19.22 1.75 14.90
CA VAL A 75 19.04 0.58 14.02
C VAL A 75 20.36 0.15 13.39
N GLU A 76 21.16 1.08 12.86
CA GLU A 76 22.46 0.78 12.25
C GLU A 76 23.46 0.14 13.23
N GLN A 77 23.44 0.58 14.48
CA GLN A 77 24.28 0.03 15.55
C GLN A 77 23.79 -1.36 15.99
N LYS A 78 22.49 -1.54 16.16
CA LYS A 78 21.88 -2.80 16.62
C LYS A 78 22.00 -3.91 15.58
N GLU A 79 21.68 -3.60 14.35
CA GLU A 79 21.70 -4.54 13.23
C GLU A 79 23.11 -4.55 12.58
N ASN A 80 24.11 -5.11 13.24
CA ASN A 80 25.53 -4.95 12.91
C ASN A 80 26.09 -5.91 11.85
N ARG A 81 25.32 -6.94 11.42
CA ARG A 81 25.79 -7.91 10.41
C ARG A 81 25.79 -7.30 9.01
N SER A 82 26.69 -7.78 8.14
CA SER A 82 26.83 -7.28 6.76
C SER A 82 25.60 -7.49 5.88
N ASN A 83 24.74 -8.46 6.22
CA ASN A 83 23.52 -8.80 5.50
C ASN A 83 22.26 -8.50 6.31
N SER A 84 22.33 -7.63 7.33
CA SER A 84 21.18 -7.30 8.17
C SER A 84 20.06 -6.65 7.36
N ARG A 85 18.83 -7.04 7.70
CA ARG A 85 17.64 -6.32 7.31
C ARG A 85 17.46 -5.14 8.28
N LEU A 86 17.61 -3.91 7.78
CA LEU A 86 17.65 -2.70 8.60
C LEU A 86 16.25 -2.12 8.81
N ALA A 87 15.45 -2.13 7.76
CA ALA A 87 14.11 -1.58 7.79
C ALA A 87 13.22 -2.27 6.74
N ARG A 88 11.92 -2.05 6.88
CA ARG A 88 10.93 -2.33 5.86
C ARG A 88 10.42 -1.01 5.31
N SER A 89 10.58 -0.79 4.03
CA SER A 89 10.14 0.42 3.34
C SER A 89 8.87 0.16 2.57
N PHE A 90 7.89 1.06 2.71
CA PHE A 90 6.63 1.01 1.99
C PHE A 90 6.47 2.28 1.17
N ILE A 91 5.81 2.15 0.02
CA ILE A 91 5.30 3.29 -0.76
C ILE A 91 3.81 3.02 -0.96
N ILE A 92 3.00 3.95 -0.50
CA ILE A 92 1.54 3.84 -0.47
C ILE A 92 0.95 5.03 -1.21
N SER A 93 0.10 4.79 -2.22
CA SER A 93 -0.65 5.87 -2.87
C SER A 93 -1.76 6.36 -1.96
N LEU A 94 -1.88 7.67 -1.83
CA LEU A 94 -2.92 8.34 -1.05
C LEU A 94 -4.08 8.76 -1.95
N PRO A 95 -5.33 8.78 -1.44
CA PRO A 95 -6.48 9.25 -2.21
C PRO A 95 -6.37 10.72 -2.61
N ASN A 96 -6.51 11.02 -3.91
CA ASN A 96 -6.57 12.39 -4.41
C ASN A 96 -7.88 13.12 -4.05
N GLU A 97 -8.88 12.37 -3.62
CA GLU A 97 -10.16 12.89 -3.12
C GLU A 97 -10.03 13.58 -1.76
N LEU A 98 -8.97 13.27 -1.03
CA LEU A 98 -8.68 13.84 0.28
C LEU A 98 -7.70 15.02 0.18
N THR A 99 -7.90 16.01 1.01
CA THR A 99 -6.93 17.11 1.16
C THR A 99 -5.59 16.60 1.75
N PRO A 100 -4.49 17.37 1.62
CA PRO A 100 -3.22 16.98 2.23
C PRO A 100 -3.32 16.69 3.74
N GLU A 101 -4.07 17.49 4.50
CA GLU A 101 -4.26 17.28 5.93
C GLU A 101 -5.11 16.05 6.25
N GLN A 102 -6.15 15.77 5.44
CA GLN A 102 -6.95 14.54 5.57
C GLN A 102 -6.11 13.30 5.25
N ASN A 103 -5.24 13.37 4.25
CA ASN A 103 -4.30 12.31 3.93
C ASN A 103 -3.25 12.10 5.02
N LYS A 104 -2.80 13.18 5.69
CA LYS A 104 -1.93 13.06 6.87
C LYS A 104 -2.65 12.30 7.99
N ASN A 105 -3.87 12.71 8.33
CA ASN A 105 -4.65 12.04 9.38
C ASN A 105 -4.89 10.56 9.04
N LEU A 106 -5.22 10.26 7.79
CA LEU A 106 -5.40 8.89 7.30
C LEU A 106 -4.12 8.03 7.50
N ILE A 107 -2.96 8.53 7.08
CA ILE A 107 -1.71 7.76 7.18
C ILE A 107 -1.27 7.59 8.63
N GLU A 108 -1.46 8.60 9.48
CA GLU A 108 -1.15 8.51 10.91
C GLU A 108 -2.07 7.52 11.62
N ASP A 109 -3.37 7.51 11.33
CA ASP A 109 -4.32 6.52 11.86
C ASP A 109 -3.96 5.11 11.42
N TYR A 110 -3.61 4.93 10.14
CA TYR A 110 -3.16 3.64 9.64
C TYR A 110 -1.91 3.14 10.38
N ILE A 111 -0.89 3.99 10.52
CA ILE A 111 0.35 3.62 11.20
C ILE A 111 0.09 3.27 12.66
N LYS A 112 -0.68 4.08 13.38
CA LYS A 112 -1.02 3.85 14.79
C LYS A 112 -1.72 2.51 15.00
N ASN A 113 -2.76 2.24 14.19
CA ASN A 113 -3.63 1.09 14.38
C ASN A 113 -3.05 -0.23 13.86
N HIS A 114 -2.24 -0.22 12.81
CA HIS A 114 -1.78 -1.44 12.14
C HIS A 114 -0.29 -1.73 12.29
N MET A 115 0.52 -0.74 12.68
CA MET A 115 1.98 -0.90 12.77
C MET A 115 2.51 -0.59 14.18
N ALA A 116 2.27 0.61 14.70
CA ALA A 116 2.77 1.01 16.02
C ALA A 116 2.12 0.20 17.15
N SER A 117 0.83 -0.11 17.05
CA SER A 117 0.11 -1.03 17.97
C SER A 117 0.70 -2.45 18.01
N LYS A 118 1.50 -2.83 17.01
CA LYS A 118 2.23 -4.10 16.94
C LYS A 118 3.69 -3.98 17.42
N GLY A 119 4.10 -2.81 17.92
CA GLY A 119 5.43 -2.55 18.44
C GLY A 119 6.45 -2.03 17.42
N MET A 120 6.02 -1.69 16.18
CA MET A 120 6.90 -1.08 15.19
C MET A 120 7.07 0.42 15.45
N ILE A 121 8.29 0.92 15.32
CA ILE A 121 8.53 2.36 15.15
C ILE A 121 8.46 2.65 13.65
N VAL A 122 7.68 3.66 13.27
CA VAL A 122 7.46 4.00 11.86
C VAL A 122 7.78 5.45 11.59
N ASN A 123 8.81 5.69 10.78
CA ASN A 123 9.09 6.98 10.19
C ASN A 123 8.30 7.10 8.88
N TYR A 124 7.55 8.18 8.71
CA TYR A 124 6.77 8.46 7.51
C TYR A 124 7.11 9.81 6.90
N ALA A 125 6.91 9.92 5.60
CA ALA A 125 6.94 11.18 4.86
C ALA A 125 5.87 11.15 3.77
N ILE A 126 5.05 12.21 3.71
CA ILE A 126 4.05 12.41 2.67
C ILE A 126 4.65 13.32 1.62
N HIS A 127 4.69 12.81 0.39
CA HIS A 127 5.18 13.54 -0.76
C HIS A 127 4.02 13.93 -1.67
N ILE A 128 4.11 15.14 -2.22
CA ILE A 128 3.22 15.66 -3.24
C ILE A 128 4.11 16.08 -4.40
N ASP A 129 4.06 15.36 -5.51
CA ASP A 129 4.80 15.76 -6.70
C ASP A 129 4.01 16.75 -7.58
N ASP A 130 4.68 17.34 -8.57
CA ASP A 130 4.10 18.32 -9.50
C ASP A 130 2.87 17.82 -10.27
N THR A 131 2.61 16.51 -10.25
CA THR A 131 1.46 15.88 -10.89
C THR A 131 0.28 15.63 -9.94
N ASN A 132 0.31 16.21 -8.73
CA ASN A 132 -0.63 15.94 -7.64
C ASN A 132 -0.74 14.44 -7.28
N ASN A 133 0.35 13.71 -7.45
CA ASN A 133 0.41 12.31 -7.07
C ASN A 133 0.78 12.20 -5.59
N PHE A 134 -0.24 12.17 -4.75
CA PHE A 134 -0.07 12.01 -3.32
C PHE A 134 0.39 10.60 -2.98
N HIS A 135 1.51 10.49 -2.30
CA HIS A 135 2.01 9.20 -1.82
C HIS A 135 2.76 9.34 -0.49
N ALA A 136 2.69 8.29 0.32
CA ALA A 136 3.41 8.20 1.56
C ALA A 136 4.57 7.20 1.44
N HIS A 137 5.74 7.63 1.88
CA HIS A 137 6.85 6.75 2.19
C HIS A 137 6.79 6.40 3.67
N LEU A 138 6.78 5.10 3.99
CA LEU A 138 6.91 4.62 5.36
C LEU A 138 8.17 3.79 5.48
N MET A 139 8.82 3.89 6.62
CA MET A 139 10.00 3.10 6.95
C MET A 139 9.84 2.58 8.37
N SER A 140 9.59 1.27 8.51
CA SER A 140 9.39 0.65 9.82
C SER A 140 10.62 -0.11 10.28
N THR A 141 10.80 -0.20 11.60
CA THR A 141 11.78 -1.07 12.21
C THR A 141 11.46 -2.55 11.95
N THR A 142 12.47 -3.41 12.01
CA THR A 142 12.35 -4.87 11.85
C THR A 142 12.54 -5.62 13.17
N ARG A 143 12.73 -4.85 14.25
CA ARG A 143 12.95 -5.35 15.60
C ARG A 143 12.13 -4.55 16.59
N GLU A 144 11.54 -5.23 17.55
CA GLU A 144 10.84 -4.64 18.69
C GLU A 144 11.81 -3.95 19.67
N LEU A 145 11.30 -3.01 20.44
CA LEU A 145 11.99 -2.50 21.62
C LEU A 145 11.96 -3.55 22.75
N ASP A 146 12.83 -3.41 23.70
CA ASP A 146 12.78 -4.17 24.94
C ASP A 146 11.63 -3.67 25.84
N LYS A 147 11.44 -4.32 26.99
CA LYS A 147 10.36 -3.97 27.93
C LYS A 147 10.50 -2.57 28.53
N SER A 148 11.71 -2.02 28.55
CA SER A 148 11.94 -0.66 29.06
C SER A 148 11.55 0.42 28.04
N GLY A 149 11.46 0.06 26.75
CA GLY A 149 11.23 1.00 25.66
C GLY A 149 12.44 1.87 25.32
N LEU A 150 13.57 1.68 26.00
CA LEU A 150 14.77 2.51 25.85
C LEU A 150 15.73 2.02 24.76
N GLU A 151 15.69 0.73 24.45
CA GLU A 151 16.59 0.08 23.51
C GLU A 151 15.89 -0.98 22.68
N PHE A 152 16.46 -1.33 21.54
CA PHE A 152 16.02 -2.50 20.77
C PHE A 152 16.31 -3.80 21.53
N ALA A 153 15.36 -4.72 21.52
CA ALA A 153 15.46 -6.01 22.19
C ALA A 153 16.71 -6.78 21.76
N LYS A 154 17.34 -7.52 22.70
CA LYS A 154 18.52 -8.35 22.42
C LYS A 154 18.18 -9.48 21.46
N LYS A 155 17.04 -10.15 21.69
CA LYS A 155 16.49 -11.18 20.80
C LYS A 155 15.28 -10.58 20.07
N ASN A 156 15.30 -10.71 18.75
CA ASN A 156 14.14 -10.32 17.92
C ASN A 156 13.14 -11.49 17.90
N VAL A 157 12.06 -11.38 18.65
CA VAL A 157 11.00 -12.40 18.79
C VAL A 157 9.77 -11.96 18.01
N ILE A 158 9.16 -10.86 18.40
CA ILE A 158 7.95 -10.31 17.77
C ILE A 158 8.28 -9.81 16.35
N GLY A 159 9.38 -9.07 16.18
CA GLY A 159 9.77 -8.53 14.87
C GLY A 159 10.04 -9.60 13.79
N ARG A 160 10.22 -10.88 14.18
CA ARG A 160 10.31 -11.98 13.20
C ARG A 160 8.96 -12.27 12.55
N THR A 161 7.86 -12.21 13.32
CA THR A 161 6.51 -12.48 12.80
C THR A 161 6.07 -11.41 11.80
N TRP A 162 6.68 -10.22 11.84
CA TRP A 162 6.41 -9.16 10.86
C TRP A 162 6.90 -9.49 9.44
N ASN A 163 7.67 -10.60 9.27
CA ASN A 163 8.13 -11.06 7.96
C ASN A 163 7.19 -12.09 7.32
N ASP A 164 6.17 -12.53 8.03
CA ASP A 164 5.24 -13.53 7.53
C ASP A 164 4.32 -12.90 6.47
N ASP A 165 3.97 -13.70 5.46
CA ASP A 165 3.12 -13.24 4.35
C ASP A 165 1.74 -12.81 4.87
N GLU A 166 1.18 -13.55 5.83
CA GLU A 166 -0.09 -13.22 6.48
C GLU A 166 -0.05 -11.84 7.15
N PHE A 167 1.08 -11.51 7.82
CA PHE A 167 1.24 -10.19 8.42
C PHE A 167 1.25 -9.07 7.36
N LEU A 168 1.95 -9.28 6.24
CA LEU A 168 2.00 -8.31 5.16
C LEU A 168 0.64 -8.14 4.48
N ASP A 169 -0.10 -9.24 4.31
CA ASP A 169 -1.46 -9.19 3.76
C ASP A 169 -2.43 -8.50 4.73
N GLY A 170 -2.24 -8.70 6.05
CA GLY A 170 -2.95 -7.95 7.08
C GLY A 170 -2.68 -6.44 7.01
N LEU A 171 -1.44 -6.02 6.76
CA LEU A 171 -1.10 -4.60 6.54
C LEU A 171 -1.78 -4.04 5.28
N ARG A 172 -1.80 -4.80 4.18
CA ARG A 172 -2.46 -4.41 2.92
C ARG A 172 -3.97 -4.23 3.09
N LYS A 173 -4.59 -5.21 3.77
CA LYS A 173 -6.03 -5.14 4.11
C LYS A 173 -6.31 -3.95 5.03
N GLY A 174 -5.52 -3.79 6.09
CA GLY A 174 -5.66 -2.68 7.04
C GLY A 174 -5.55 -1.31 6.38
N TRP A 175 -4.67 -1.18 5.37
CA TRP A 175 -4.59 0.05 4.57
C TRP A 175 -5.89 0.32 3.81
N ALA A 176 -6.42 -0.68 3.10
CA ALA A 176 -7.67 -0.52 2.35
C ALA A 176 -8.84 -0.18 3.29
N ASP A 177 -8.96 -0.88 4.41
CA ASP A 177 -10.03 -0.67 5.39
C ASP A 177 -9.97 0.74 6.01
N THR A 178 -8.77 1.20 6.41
CA THR A 178 -8.58 2.54 6.99
C THR A 178 -8.89 3.63 5.95
N ALA A 179 -8.37 3.50 4.74
CA ALA A 179 -8.63 4.47 3.67
C ALA A 179 -10.13 4.54 3.32
N ASN A 180 -10.80 3.40 3.21
CA ASN A 180 -12.23 3.34 2.94
C ASN A 180 -13.07 3.95 4.07
N THR A 181 -12.63 3.81 5.31
CA THR A 181 -13.28 4.45 6.47
C THR A 181 -13.17 5.97 6.39
N HIS A 182 -11.98 6.51 6.09
CA HIS A 182 -11.77 7.95 5.93
C HIS A 182 -12.56 8.51 4.75
N LEU A 183 -12.55 7.81 3.61
CA LEU A 183 -13.34 8.20 2.43
C LEU A 183 -14.86 8.22 2.74
N ALA A 184 -15.37 7.20 3.44
CA ALA A 184 -16.78 7.13 3.81
C ALA A 184 -17.20 8.24 4.79
N ARG A 185 -16.37 8.58 5.77
CA ARG A 185 -16.64 9.67 6.73
C ARG A 185 -16.75 11.04 6.06
N LEU A 186 -16.22 11.18 4.87
CA LEU A 186 -16.22 12.41 4.07
C LEU A 186 -17.13 12.32 2.84
N ASP A 187 -18.08 11.38 2.86
CA ASP A 187 -19.11 11.14 1.84
C ASP A 187 -18.58 10.83 0.43
N HIS A 188 -17.30 10.44 0.32
CA HIS A 188 -16.75 9.95 -0.94
C HIS A 188 -17.26 8.53 -1.24
N GLN A 189 -17.75 8.30 -2.46
CA GLN A 189 -18.25 6.98 -2.90
C GLN A 189 -17.15 6.03 -3.35
N VAL A 190 -15.97 6.55 -3.65
CA VAL A 190 -14.84 5.76 -4.10
C VAL A 190 -14.33 4.84 -2.98
N ARG A 191 -13.99 3.60 -3.34
CA ARG A 191 -13.40 2.60 -2.44
C ARG A 191 -12.20 1.95 -3.10
N ILE A 192 -11.23 1.56 -2.30
CA ILE A 192 -10.06 0.79 -2.71
C ILE A 192 -10.12 -0.63 -2.16
N ASP A 193 -9.52 -1.58 -2.89
CA ASP A 193 -9.46 -2.98 -2.47
C ASP A 193 -8.02 -3.49 -2.58
N HIS A 194 -7.54 -4.18 -1.54
CA HIS A 194 -6.18 -4.70 -1.46
C HIS A 194 -5.95 -5.96 -2.29
N ARG A 195 -7.03 -6.65 -2.67
CA ARG A 195 -6.97 -7.90 -3.41
C ARG A 195 -6.63 -7.69 -4.88
N THR A 196 -6.19 -8.72 -5.54
CA THR A 196 -5.96 -8.68 -6.99
C THR A 196 -7.26 -8.45 -7.76
N LEU A 197 -7.17 -7.86 -8.95
CA LEU A 197 -8.35 -7.67 -9.81
C LEU A 197 -9.07 -9.00 -10.10
N SER A 198 -8.31 -10.09 -10.26
CA SER A 198 -8.88 -11.44 -10.45
C SER A 198 -9.72 -11.86 -9.24
N ALA A 199 -9.19 -11.73 -8.02
CA ALA A 199 -9.92 -12.12 -6.80
C ALA A 199 -11.19 -11.27 -6.59
N GLN A 200 -11.12 -9.99 -6.89
CA GLN A 200 -12.28 -9.09 -6.85
C GLN A 200 -13.33 -9.45 -7.91
N ARG A 201 -12.87 -9.84 -9.11
CA ARG A 201 -13.75 -10.29 -10.20
C ARG A 201 -14.44 -11.59 -9.84
N ASP A 202 -13.69 -12.57 -9.32
CA ASP A 202 -14.23 -13.86 -8.92
C ASP A 202 -15.32 -13.71 -7.85
N GLU A 203 -15.09 -12.83 -6.85
CA GLU A 203 -16.14 -12.49 -5.87
C GLU A 203 -17.37 -11.82 -6.52
N ALA A 204 -17.16 -10.91 -7.48
CA ALA A 204 -18.26 -10.28 -8.18
C ALA A 204 -19.11 -11.31 -8.99
N LEU A 205 -18.46 -12.31 -9.57
CA LEU A 205 -19.16 -13.44 -10.23
C LEU A 205 -19.89 -14.33 -9.23
N GLU A 206 -19.34 -14.59 -8.06
CA GLU A 206 -20.05 -15.30 -6.98
C GLU A 206 -21.28 -14.50 -6.50
N GLN A 207 -21.15 -13.17 -6.36
CA GLN A 207 -22.26 -12.29 -6.04
C GLN A 207 -23.35 -12.32 -7.13
N PHE A 208 -22.95 -12.36 -8.40
CA PHE A 208 -23.87 -12.54 -9.53
C PHE A 208 -24.66 -13.85 -9.41
N ASP A 209 -23.98 -14.96 -9.06
CA ASP A 209 -24.63 -16.27 -8.90
C ASP A 209 -25.65 -16.28 -7.76
N MET A 210 -25.31 -15.64 -6.64
CA MET A 210 -26.16 -15.58 -5.45
C MET A 210 -27.28 -14.55 -5.55
N ALA A 211 -27.20 -13.61 -6.49
CA ALA A 211 -28.17 -12.53 -6.61
C ALA A 211 -29.56 -13.06 -7.02
N THR A 212 -30.57 -12.57 -6.32
CA THR A 212 -32.00 -12.94 -6.51
C THR A 212 -32.80 -11.91 -7.27
N THR A 213 -32.21 -10.74 -7.59
CA THR A 213 -32.86 -9.70 -8.39
C THR A 213 -32.07 -9.40 -9.65
N ALA A 214 -32.75 -8.91 -10.68
CA ALA A 214 -32.10 -8.52 -11.94
C ALA A 214 -31.12 -7.37 -11.74
N GLU A 215 -31.45 -6.42 -10.86
CA GLU A 215 -30.60 -5.28 -10.52
C GLU A 215 -29.29 -5.74 -9.85
N ALA A 216 -29.38 -6.63 -8.85
CA ALA A 216 -28.21 -7.17 -8.18
C ALA A 216 -27.32 -7.99 -9.13
N LYS A 217 -27.92 -8.78 -10.04
CA LYS A 217 -27.19 -9.50 -11.09
C LYS A 217 -26.50 -8.53 -12.04
N ALA A 218 -27.18 -7.50 -12.52
CA ALA A 218 -26.63 -6.52 -13.43
C ALA A 218 -25.45 -5.76 -12.79
N GLU A 219 -25.56 -5.38 -11.51
CA GLU A 219 -24.52 -4.71 -10.74
C GLU A 219 -23.29 -5.59 -10.58
N ALA A 220 -23.48 -6.84 -10.15
CA ALA A 220 -22.40 -7.78 -9.95
C ALA A 220 -21.65 -8.12 -11.25
N LEU A 221 -22.40 -8.31 -12.36
CA LEU A 221 -21.79 -8.56 -13.67
C LEU A 221 -21.01 -7.35 -14.18
N ALA A 222 -21.57 -6.14 -14.06
CA ALA A 222 -20.89 -4.91 -14.43
C ALA A 222 -19.59 -4.72 -13.63
N LYS A 223 -19.61 -5.01 -12.31
CA LYS A 223 -18.43 -5.00 -11.47
C LYS A 223 -17.40 -6.01 -11.99
N ALA A 224 -17.79 -7.24 -12.28
CA ALA A 224 -16.89 -8.25 -12.82
C ALA A 224 -16.23 -7.82 -14.14
N VAL A 225 -17.04 -7.25 -15.06
CA VAL A 225 -16.56 -6.71 -16.35
C VAL A 225 -15.58 -5.55 -16.13
N SER A 226 -15.85 -4.62 -15.23
CA SER A 226 -14.97 -3.49 -14.94
C SER A 226 -13.59 -3.91 -14.43
N LEU A 227 -13.49 -5.10 -13.83
CA LEU A 227 -12.27 -5.68 -13.26
C LEU A 227 -11.52 -6.57 -14.27
N ASP A 228 -12.10 -6.89 -15.43
CA ASP A 228 -11.49 -7.73 -16.45
C ASP A 228 -10.49 -6.95 -17.31
N ARG A 229 -9.42 -6.51 -16.68
CA ARG A 229 -8.34 -5.73 -17.26
C ARG A 229 -7.02 -6.03 -16.58
N PRO A 230 -5.87 -5.79 -17.24
CA PRO A 230 -4.57 -5.88 -16.58
C PRO A 230 -4.43 -4.82 -15.48
N ALA A 231 -3.67 -5.17 -14.44
CA ALA A 231 -3.29 -4.22 -13.40
C ALA A 231 -2.48 -3.07 -13.99
N ILE A 232 -2.59 -1.89 -13.37
CA ILE A 232 -1.81 -0.71 -13.75
C ILE A 232 -0.33 -1.01 -13.50
N GLN A 233 0.49 -0.89 -14.55
CA GLN A 233 1.93 -1.05 -14.46
C GLN A 233 2.58 0.22 -13.92
N ARG A 234 3.55 0.03 -13.03
CA ARG A 234 4.35 1.12 -12.51
C ARG A 234 5.22 1.73 -13.60
N ILE A 235 5.17 3.04 -13.75
CA ILE A 235 6.10 3.81 -14.58
C ILE A 235 7.25 4.28 -13.68
N TRP A 236 8.49 3.94 -14.03
CA TRP A 236 9.66 4.35 -13.27
C TRP A 236 9.86 5.87 -13.35
N ARG A 237 10.36 6.48 -12.25
CA ARG A 237 10.58 7.94 -12.17
C ARG A 237 11.38 8.48 -13.36
N SER A 238 12.38 7.76 -13.83
CA SER A 238 13.20 8.13 -14.99
C SER A 238 12.40 8.20 -16.31
N LYS A 239 11.24 7.53 -16.39
CA LYS A 239 10.37 7.51 -17.57
C LYS A 239 9.13 8.38 -17.42
N LEU A 240 8.82 8.89 -16.23
CA LEU A 240 7.56 9.61 -15.97
C LEU A 240 7.35 10.80 -16.92
N ASN A 241 8.41 11.54 -17.23
CA ASN A 241 8.36 12.74 -18.07
C ASN A 241 8.82 12.51 -19.51
N THR A 242 9.15 11.24 -19.87
CA THR A 242 9.45 10.89 -21.27
C THR A 242 8.16 10.72 -22.07
N GLU A 243 8.25 10.83 -23.40
CA GLU A 243 7.13 10.56 -24.30
C GLU A 243 6.57 9.15 -24.11
N GLU A 244 7.45 8.14 -24.00
CA GLU A 244 7.08 6.75 -23.73
C GLU A 244 6.29 6.60 -22.41
N GLY A 245 6.75 7.26 -21.35
CA GLY A 245 6.11 7.20 -20.04
C GLY A 245 4.74 7.90 -20.01
N ARG A 246 4.60 9.01 -20.75
CA ARG A 246 3.32 9.71 -20.93
C ARG A 246 2.33 8.85 -21.71
N ALA A 247 2.76 8.31 -22.85
CA ALA A 247 1.94 7.43 -23.70
C ALA A 247 1.48 6.17 -22.93
N LEU A 248 2.36 5.56 -22.13
CA LEU A 248 1.99 4.40 -21.31
C LEU A 248 0.95 4.75 -20.24
N ARG A 249 1.07 5.94 -19.62
CA ARG A 249 0.09 6.41 -18.63
C ARG A 249 -1.28 6.62 -19.28
N GLU A 250 -1.31 7.30 -20.41
CA GLU A 250 -2.52 7.56 -21.18
C GLU A 250 -3.18 6.25 -21.61
N ALA A 251 -2.44 5.33 -22.23
CA ALA A 251 -2.94 4.03 -22.64
C ALA A 251 -3.49 3.18 -21.48
N GLN A 252 -2.92 3.28 -20.27
CA GLN A 252 -3.45 2.60 -19.10
C GLN A 252 -4.74 3.24 -18.59
N GLN A 253 -4.83 4.57 -18.67
CA GLN A 253 -6.04 5.31 -18.30
C GLN A 253 -7.17 5.03 -19.28
N ASP A 254 -6.92 5.15 -20.58
CA ASP A 254 -7.90 4.88 -21.64
C ASP A 254 -8.48 3.47 -21.54
N ARG A 255 -7.62 2.48 -21.30
CA ARG A 255 -8.09 1.09 -21.08
C ARG A 255 -9.01 0.96 -19.88
N ARG A 256 -8.71 1.66 -18.80
CA ARG A 256 -9.56 1.66 -17.60
C ARG A 256 -10.90 2.32 -17.88
N ASP A 257 -10.89 3.47 -18.56
CA ASP A 257 -12.10 4.22 -18.87
C ASP A 257 -12.99 3.45 -19.85
N LEU A 258 -12.39 2.84 -20.87
CA LEU A 258 -13.10 1.95 -21.78
C LEU A 258 -13.78 0.79 -21.04
N GLN A 259 -13.07 0.16 -20.10
CA GLN A 259 -13.63 -0.96 -19.35
C GLN A 259 -14.80 -0.54 -18.45
N LEU A 260 -14.77 0.68 -17.90
CA LEU A 260 -15.90 1.24 -17.16
C LEU A 260 -17.12 1.50 -18.07
N VAL A 261 -16.90 2.00 -19.28
CA VAL A 261 -17.97 2.19 -20.27
C VAL A 261 -18.59 0.84 -20.65
N VAL A 262 -17.76 -0.17 -20.93
CA VAL A 262 -18.25 -1.54 -21.24
C VAL A 262 -19.06 -2.13 -20.08
N ALA A 263 -18.60 -1.92 -18.85
CA ALA A 263 -19.32 -2.37 -17.66
C ALA A 263 -20.71 -1.72 -17.52
N GLU A 264 -20.80 -0.40 -17.75
CA GLU A 264 -22.07 0.32 -17.68
C GLU A 264 -23.04 -0.11 -18.79
N GLU A 265 -22.55 -0.30 -20.02
CA GLU A 265 -23.36 -0.81 -21.11
C GLU A 265 -23.82 -2.27 -20.86
N THR A 266 -22.96 -3.09 -20.23
CA THR A 266 -23.34 -4.44 -19.78
C THR A 266 -24.48 -4.38 -18.77
N LYS A 267 -24.41 -3.47 -17.77
CA LYS A 267 -25.46 -3.28 -16.77
C LYS A 267 -26.79 -2.91 -17.43
N LYS A 268 -26.79 -1.92 -18.34
CA LYS A 268 -27.97 -1.50 -19.08
C LYS A 268 -28.56 -2.64 -19.93
N SER A 269 -27.70 -3.38 -20.60
CA SER A 269 -28.13 -4.51 -21.44
C SER A 269 -28.82 -5.60 -20.61
N VAL A 270 -28.28 -5.96 -19.45
CA VAL A 270 -28.88 -6.93 -18.53
C VAL A 270 -30.23 -6.43 -18.03
N LEU A 271 -30.34 -5.16 -17.63
CA LEU A 271 -31.58 -4.55 -17.13
C LEU A 271 -32.67 -4.40 -18.22
N SER A 272 -32.27 -4.40 -19.49
CA SER A 272 -33.25 -4.37 -20.60
C SER A 272 -33.88 -5.73 -20.91
N LEU A 273 -33.37 -6.82 -20.36
CA LEU A 273 -33.91 -8.16 -20.55
C LEU A 273 -35.10 -8.41 -19.60
N PRO A 274 -36.05 -9.28 -19.98
CA PRO A 274 -37.10 -9.72 -19.07
C PRO A 274 -36.49 -10.36 -17.80
N GLN A 275 -37.03 -10.02 -16.63
CA GLN A 275 -36.50 -10.51 -15.34
C GLN A 275 -36.36 -12.04 -15.29
N GLU A 276 -37.34 -12.75 -15.84
CA GLU A 276 -37.30 -14.22 -15.90
C GLU A 276 -36.09 -14.76 -16.67
N ILE A 277 -35.68 -14.07 -17.74
CA ILE A 277 -34.49 -14.42 -18.52
C ILE A 277 -33.22 -14.17 -17.70
N VAL A 278 -33.12 -13.03 -17.03
CA VAL A 278 -31.97 -12.68 -16.20
C VAL A 278 -31.79 -13.67 -15.05
N LEU A 279 -32.89 -14.07 -14.40
CA LEU A 279 -32.83 -14.95 -13.23
C LEU A 279 -32.59 -16.43 -13.61
N ASN A 280 -33.11 -16.90 -14.75
CA ASN A 280 -33.09 -18.34 -15.10
C ASN A 280 -31.94 -18.73 -16.02
N ASN A 281 -31.44 -17.85 -16.91
CA ASN A 281 -30.51 -18.23 -17.97
C ASN A 281 -29.05 -17.81 -17.74
N PHE A 282 -28.79 -16.96 -16.74
CA PHE A 282 -27.45 -16.54 -16.39
C PHE A 282 -26.88 -17.28 -15.16
N ALA A 283 -27.20 -18.58 -15.02
CA ALA A 283 -26.48 -19.43 -14.07
C ALA A 283 -25.15 -19.83 -14.68
N PRO A 284 -23.97 -19.40 -14.16
CA PRO A 284 -22.70 -19.83 -14.67
C PRO A 284 -22.54 -21.33 -14.48
N LYS A 285 -22.07 -21.99 -15.55
CA LYS A 285 -21.63 -23.40 -15.44
C LYS A 285 -20.51 -23.45 -14.41
N LYS A 286 -20.71 -24.21 -13.31
CA LYS A 286 -19.69 -24.47 -12.29
C LYS A 286 -18.37 -24.83 -12.96
N ILE A 287 -17.43 -23.92 -12.99
CA ILE A 287 -16.03 -24.24 -13.33
C ILE A 287 -15.50 -25.04 -12.14
N LYS A 288 -15.39 -26.35 -12.31
CA LYS A 288 -14.78 -27.24 -11.31
C LYS A 288 -13.36 -26.72 -11.04
N SER A 289 -13.12 -26.18 -9.86
CA SER A 289 -11.79 -25.87 -9.38
C SER A 289 -10.95 -27.16 -9.42
N LYS A 290 -9.91 -27.18 -10.25
CA LYS A 290 -8.90 -28.24 -10.17
C LYS A 290 -8.19 -28.11 -8.83
N SER A 291 -8.52 -28.99 -7.90
CA SER A 291 -7.77 -29.18 -6.67
C SER A 291 -6.30 -29.44 -7.05
N LYS A 292 -5.40 -28.57 -6.60
CA LYS A 292 -3.96 -28.84 -6.66
C LYS A 292 -3.68 -30.02 -5.72
N THR A 293 -3.55 -31.20 -6.27
CA THR A 293 -2.98 -32.35 -5.59
C THR A 293 -1.56 -32.01 -5.18
N LYS A 294 -1.31 -31.91 -3.87
CA LYS A 294 0.04 -31.85 -3.31
C LYS A 294 0.74 -33.17 -3.69
N THR A 295 1.68 -33.10 -4.58
CA THR A 295 2.65 -34.19 -4.76
C THR A 295 3.76 -33.96 -3.72
N THR A 296 3.73 -34.83 -2.70
CA THR A 296 4.84 -35.00 -1.74
C THR A 296 5.92 -35.80 -2.46
N ILE A 297 7.11 -35.22 -2.59
CA ILE A 297 8.38 -35.93 -2.66
C ILE A 297 9.38 -35.14 -1.82
#